data_f10c70847a8db8c210fb5bc2146a3a1a
#
_entry.id   f10c70847a8db8c210fb5bc2146a3a1a
#
_cell.length_a   1.000
_cell.length_b   1.000
_cell.length_c   1.000
_cell.angle_alpha   90.00
_cell.angle_beta   90.00
_cell.angle_gamma   90.00
#
_symmetry.space_group_name_H-M   'P 1'
#
loop_
_entity.id
_entity.type
_entity.pdbx_description
1 polymer ?
#
loop_
_entity_poly.entity_id
_entity_poly.type
_entity_poly.pdbx_seq_one_letter_code
_entity_poly.pdbx_strand_id
1 'polypeptide(L)'
;LVACDDEALLEKGMHYLKLYAMRITKNRKVQVIGPAAPAVGKVKDVYRKVLYLKQESYEILIEMKDKMEQYIELNRGFAKMRIQFDFDPMSGF
;
A
#
# COMPACT_ATOMS: atom_id res chain seq x y z
N LEU A 1 -4.40 -2.23 0.08
CA LEU A 1 -5.59 -1.40 0.04
C LEU A 1 -5.57 -0.39 1.18
N VAL A 2 -5.74 0.84 0.85
CA VAL A 2 -5.86 1.92 1.84
C VAL A 2 -7.20 2.62 1.64
N ALA A 3 -7.96 2.79 2.70
CA ALA A 3 -9.25 3.45 2.66
C ALA A 3 -9.28 4.63 3.63
N CYS A 4 -9.88 5.73 3.20
CA CYS A 4 -10.00 6.95 4.00
C CYS A 4 -11.20 7.76 3.54
N ASP A 5 -11.85 8.45 4.45
CA ASP A 5 -12.98 9.32 4.10
C ASP A 5 -12.54 10.69 3.57
N ASP A 6 -11.27 10.99 3.62
CA ASP A 6 -10.69 12.24 3.10
C ASP A 6 -9.79 11.91 1.92
N GLU A 7 -10.21 12.31 0.72
CA GLU A 7 -9.47 12.01 -0.50
C GLU A 7 -8.09 12.65 -0.54
N ALA A 8 -7.97 13.90 -0.11
CA ALA A 8 -6.68 14.58 -0.10
C ALA A 8 -5.71 13.91 0.85
N LEU A 9 -6.19 13.50 2.01
CA LEU A 9 -5.39 12.78 3.00
C LEU A 9 -4.96 11.42 2.46
N LEU A 10 -5.88 10.72 1.78
CA LEU A 10 -5.59 9.43 1.17
C LEU A 10 -4.48 9.55 0.11
N GLU A 11 -4.58 10.52 -0.77
CA GLU A 11 -3.57 10.72 -1.82
C GLU A 11 -2.21 11.05 -1.23
N LYS A 12 -2.17 11.88 -0.20
CA LYS A 12 -0.94 12.22 0.49
C LYS A 12 -0.33 10.99 1.16
N GLY A 13 -1.16 10.19 1.84
CA GLY A 13 -0.70 8.98 2.49
C GLY A 13 -0.17 7.95 1.50
N MET A 14 -0.87 7.77 0.37
CA MET A 14 -0.42 6.85 -0.68
C MET A 14 0.88 7.30 -1.31
N HIS A 15 1.08 8.59 -1.47
CA HIS A 15 2.33 9.13 -1.98
C HIS A 15 3.50 8.76 -1.05
N TYR A 16 3.33 8.95 0.24
CA TYR A 16 4.36 8.58 1.22
C TYR A 16 4.60 7.08 1.27
N LEU A 17 3.53 6.28 1.20
CA LEU A 17 3.67 4.82 1.18
C LEU A 17 4.43 4.35 -0.05
N LYS A 18 4.14 4.94 -1.21
CA LYS A 18 4.86 4.60 -2.44
C LYS A 18 6.34 4.96 -2.34
N LEU A 19 6.65 6.14 -1.84
CA LEU A 19 8.04 6.57 -1.67
C LEU A 19 8.79 5.63 -0.72
N TYR A 20 8.16 5.26 0.37
CA TYR A 20 8.77 4.33 1.32
C TYR A 20 8.96 2.95 0.69
N ALA A 21 7.94 2.44 -0.01
CA ALA A 21 8.03 1.16 -0.68
C ALA A 21 9.18 1.15 -1.70
N MET A 22 9.32 2.19 -2.49
CA MET A 22 10.42 2.32 -3.44
C MET A 22 11.76 2.34 -2.74
N ARG A 23 11.84 2.98 -1.58
CA ARG A 23 13.06 3.07 -0.81
C ARG A 23 13.51 1.71 -0.27
N ILE A 24 12.57 0.95 0.32
CA ILE A 24 12.91 -0.35 0.91
C ILE A 24 13.11 -1.44 -0.12
N THR A 25 12.67 -1.22 -1.36
CA THR A 25 12.84 -2.18 -2.46
C THR A 25 14.01 -1.86 -3.37
N LYS A 26 14.79 -0.82 -3.06
CA LYS A 26 15.84 -0.30 -3.95
C LYS A 26 16.85 -1.35 -4.37
N ASN A 27 17.25 -2.24 -3.46
CA ASN A 27 18.25 -3.28 -3.74
C ASN A 27 17.60 -4.66 -3.93
N ARG A 28 16.29 -4.69 -4.15
CA ARG A 28 15.56 -5.93 -4.32
C ARG A 28 14.75 -5.85 -5.60
N LYS A 29 14.52 -7.00 -6.24
CA LYS A 29 13.76 -7.05 -7.49
C LYS A 29 12.26 -7.03 -7.22
N VAL A 30 11.79 -6.02 -6.49
CA VAL A 30 10.37 -5.84 -6.21
C VAL A 30 9.83 -4.74 -7.09
N GLN A 31 8.77 -5.06 -7.82
CA GLN A 31 8.09 -4.08 -8.66
C GLN A 31 6.99 -3.40 -7.86
N VAL A 32 7.04 -2.08 -7.79
CA VAL A 32 6.01 -1.28 -7.12
C VAL A 32 5.09 -0.69 -8.18
N ILE A 33 3.81 -1.02 -8.11
CA ILE A 33 2.82 -0.59 -9.08
C ILE A 33 1.73 0.20 -8.37
N GLY A 34 1.40 1.34 -8.90
CA GLY A 34 0.39 2.23 -8.34
C GLY A 34 1.00 3.46 -7.74
N PRO A 35 0.27 4.17 -6.91
CA PRO A 35 -1.09 3.86 -6.44
C PRO A 35 -2.12 3.91 -7.56
N ALA A 36 -3.12 3.06 -7.44
CA ALA A 36 -4.20 2.97 -8.42
C ALA A 36 -5.53 2.82 -7.70
N ALA A 37 -6.60 3.22 -8.37
CA ALA A 37 -7.95 3.00 -7.84
C ALA A 37 -8.34 1.55 -8.05
N PRO A 38 -8.95 0.89 -7.06
CA PRO A 38 -9.53 -0.44 -7.27
C PRO A 38 -10.78 -0.32 -8.14
N ALA A 39 -11.37 -1.47 -8.52
CA ALA A 39 -12.55 -1.50 -9.39
C ALA A 39 -13.67 -0.62 -8.83
N VAL A 40 -13.81 -0.53 -7.51
CA VAL A 40 -14.72 0.39 -6.85
C VAL A 40 -13.89 1.32 -5.99
N GLY A 41 -13.62 2.53 -6.51
CA GLY A 41 -12.71 3.48 -5.85
C GLY A 41 -13.34 4.25 -4.71
N LYS A 42 -14.67 4.32 -4.67
CA LYS A 42 -15.41 5.03 -3.63
C LYS A 42 -16.67 4.28 -3.29
N VAL A 43 -16.87 4.01 -2.01
CA VAL A 43 -18.10 3.37 -1.51
C VAL A 43 -18.52 4.11 -0.25
N LYS A 44 -19.76 4.62 -0.23
CA LYS A 44 -20.32 5.31 0.94
C LYS A 44 -19.39 6.41 1.48
N ASP A 45 -18.92 7.28 0.58
CA ASP A 45 -18.03 8.40 0.92
C ASP A 45 -16.65 7.97 1.45
N VAL A 46 -16.26 6.74 1.20
CA VAL A 46 -14.92 6.25 1.53
C VAL A 46 -14.12 6.09 0.25
N TYR A 47 -12.99 6.76 0.17
CA TYR A 47 -12.07 6.67 -0.96
C TYR A 47 -11.07 5.55 -0.74
N ARG A 48 -10.70 4.85 -1.80
CA ARG A 48 -9.80 3.71 -1.76
C ARG A 48 -8.70 3.82 -2.79
N LYS A 49 -7.50 3.41 -2.40
CA LYS A 49 -6.36 3.28 -3.30
C LYS A 49 -5.63 1.98 -3.03
N VAL A 50 -4.98 1.46 -4.05
CA VAL A 50 -4.24 0.20 -3.96
C VAL A 50 -2.82 0.42 -4.42
N LEU A 51 -1.88 -0.14 -3.69
CA LEU A 51 -0.48 -0.19 -4.07
C LEU A 51 -0.08 -1.66 -4.18
N TYR A 52 0.49 -2.04 -5.32
CA TYR A 52 0.88 -3.41 -5.59
C TYR A 52 2.39 -3.56 -5.48
N LEU A 53 2.82 -4.63 -4.81
CA LEU A 53 4.21 -5.03 -4.76
C LEU A 53 4.32 -6.42 -5.39
N LYS A 54 5.06 -6.53 -6.48
CA LYS A 54 5.24 -7.79 -7.19
C LYS A 54 6.62 -8.36 -6.96
N GLN A 55 6.68 -9.58 -6.45
CA GLN A 55 7.91 -10.33 -6.25
C GLN A 55 7.57 -11.82 -6.21
N GLU A 56 8.41 -12.64 -6.82
CA GLU A 56 8.22 -14.09 -6.83
C GLU A 56 8.46 -14.71 -5.45
N SER A 57 9.39 -14.14 -4.68
CA SER A 57 9.68 -14.65 -3.35
C SER A 57 8.66 -14.15 -2.33
N TYR A 58 7.91 -15.08 -1.79
CA TYR A 58 6.94 -14.78 -0.75
C TYR A 58 7.59 -14.23 0.52
N GLU A 59 8.79 -14.72 0.83
CA GLU A 59 9.53 -14.24 2.00
C GLU A 59 9.88 -12.76 1.89
N ILE A 60 10.26 -12.32 0.69
CA ILE A 60 10.56 -10.90 0.46
C ILE A 60 9.29 -10.07 0.63
N LEU A 61 8.16 -10.56 0.14
CA LEU A 61 6.89 -9.84 0.29
C LEU A 61 6.48 -9.71 1.76
N ILE A 62 6.67 -10.76 2.55
CA ILE A 62 6.40 -10.72 3.99
C ILE A 62 7.31 -9.68 4.66
N GLU A 63 8.58 -9.65 4.32
CA GLU A 63 9.52 -8.68 4.85
C GLU A 63 9.09 -7.25 4.50
N MET A 64 8.68 -7.02 3.25
CA MET A 64 8.19 -5.71 2.82
C MET A 64 6.94 -5.31 3.61
N LYS A 65 6.02 -6.24 3.77
CA LYS A 65 4.79 -6.01 4.54
C LYS A 65 5.10 -5.62 5.97
N ASP A 66 6.01 -6.31 6.62
CA ASP A 66 6.39 -6.01 7.99
C ASP A 66 7.00 -4.61 8.11
N LYS A 67 7.85 -4.23 7.17
CA LYS A 67 8.45 -2.90 7.16
C LYS A 67 7.40 -1.81 6.91
N MET A 68 6.48 -2.05 6.00
CA MET A 68 5.39 -1.11 5.72
C MET A 68 4.50 -0.94 6.94
N GLU A 69 4.19 -2.03 7.63
CA GLU A 69 3.40 -1.99 8.85
C GLU A 69 4.05 -1.14 9.93
N GLN A 70 5.35 -1.34 10.15
CA GLN A 70 6.10 -0.54 11.12
C GLN A 70 6.10 0.94 10.74
N TYR A 71 6.28 1.24 9.47
CA TYR A 71 6.26 2.61 8.99
C TYR A 71 4.91 3.28 9.28
N ILE A 72 3.83 2.56 9.02
CA ILE A 72 2.47 3.03 9.25
C ILE A 72 2.23 3.29 10.74
N GLU A 73 2.67 2.37 11.60
CA GLU A 73 2.50 2.51 13.05
C GLU A 73 3.27 3.70 13.61
N LEU A 74 4.44 3.97 13.07
CA LEU A 74 5.28 5.08 13.55
C LEU A 74 4.83 6.44 13.05
N ASN A 75 4.00 6.48 12.03
CA ASN A 75 3.55 7.72 11.41
C ASN A 75 2.07 7.97 11.69
N ARG A 76 1.80 8.95 12.53
CA ARG A 76 0.43 9.28 12.94
C ARG A 76 -0.44 9.78 11.80
N GLY A 77 0.16 10.19 10.69
CA GLY A 77 -0.59 10.61 9.52
C GLY A 77 -1.51 9.54 8.94
N PHE A 78 -1.26 8.27 9.27
CA PHE A 78 -2.08 7.16 8.81
C PHE A 78 -3.19 6.77 9.80
N ALA A 79 -3.33 7.47 10.92
CA ALA A 79 -4.27 7.09 11.98
C ALA A 79 -5.72 7.07 11.53
N LYS A 80 -6.10 7.92 10.55
CA LYS A 80 -7.45 8.00 10.03
C LYS A 80 -7.67 7.10 8.81
N MET A 81 -6.70 6.29 8.46
CA MET A 81 -6.76 5.41 7.31
C MET A 81 -6.91 3.96 7.74
N ARG A 82 -7.67 3.21 6.96
CA ARG A 82 -7.74 1.76 7.10
C ARG A 82 -6.80 1.15 6.09
N ILE A 83 -5.85 0.36 6.56
CA ILE A 83 -4.83 -0.24 5.71
C ILE A 83 -4.94 -1.74 5.83
N GLN A 84 -5.09 -2.39 4.68
CA GLN A 84 -5.24 -3.83 4.59
C GLN A 84 -4.14 -4.38 3.70
N PHE A 85 -3.46 -5.40 4.18
CA PHE A 85 -2.44 -6.12 3.42
C PHE A 85 -3.01 -7.45 2.94
N ASP A 86 -2.95 -7.66 1.63
CA ASP A 86 -3.41 -8.89 1.02
C ASP A 86 -2.27 -9.55 0.28
N PHE A 87 -2.06 -10.82 0.55
CA PHE A 87 -1.10 -11.63 -0.18
C PHE A 87 -1.87 -12.56 -1.10
N ASP A 88 -1.64 -12.44 -2.39
CA ASP A 88 -2.29 -13.31 -3.35
C ASP A 88 -1.29 -13.66 -4.46
N PRO A 89 -0.38 -14.60 -4.18
CA PRO A 89 0.65 -14.98 -5.14
C PRO A 89 0.10 -15.68 -6.37
N MET A 90 -1.12 -16.17 -6.30
CA MET A 90 -1.78 -16.86 -7.41
C MET A 90 -2.65 -15.93 -8.24
N SER A 91 -2.84 -14.73 -7.77
CA SER A 91 -3.68 -13.76 -8.48
C SER A 91 -2.97 -13.24 -9.70
N GLY A 92 -3.62 -13.35 -10.82
CA GLY A 92 -3.17 -12.66 -12.00
C GLY A 92 -3.75 -11.25 -11.98
N PHE A 93 -3.25 -10.37 -11.36
CA PHE A 93 -3.79 -9.01 -11.35
C PHE A 93 -4.40 -8.61 -12.69
#